data_d569e44e0cc2fdd894f36a75737fda37
#
_entry.id   d569e44e0cc2fdd894f36a75737fda37
#
_cell.length_a   1.000
_cell.length_b   1.000
_cell.length_c   1.000
_cell.angle_alpha   90.00
_cell.angle_beta   90.00
_cell.angle_gamma   90.00
#
_symmetry.space_group_name_H-M   'P 1'
#
loop_
_entity.id
_entity.type
_entity.pdbx_description
1 polymer ?
#
loop_
_entity_poly.entity_id
_entity_poly.type
_entity_poly.pdbx_seq_one_letter_code
_entity_poly.pdbx_strand_id
1 'polypeptide(L)'
;QDANGNDVTDANILKKGGALLPLGSDREHGSHKGYALGSIVDIFSAVLSGGSYGPWAPPFPAYIPLPQNMPGEGLGHFFGAMRIDAFRPAQDFKSNMDNWITRFRNATPIDPAQKVLIPGDPEREAQEARMQTGIPIVEPVVLDLKEVGARFGIQL
;
A
#
# COMPACT_ATOMS: atom_id res chain seq x y z
N GLN A 1 -17.76 3.66 -0.06
CA GLN A 1 -19.12 4.21 -0.06
C GLN A 1 -19.49 4.72 -1.44
N ASP A 2 -20.81 4.76 -1.74
CA ASP A 2 -21.31 5.45 -2.93
C ASP A 2 -21.29 6.99 -2.75
N ALA A 3 -21.72 7.74 -3.78
CA ALA A 3 -21.77 9.19 -3.73
C ALA A 3 -22.76 9.76 -2.67
N ASN A 4 -23.64 8.94 -2.13
CA ASN A 4 -24.61 9.30 -1.08
C ASN A 4 -24.15 8.86 0.33
N GLY A 5 -22.97 8.22 0.42
CA GLY A 5 -22.42 7.74 1.69
C GLY A 5 -22.91 6.35 2.12
N ASN A 6 -23.60 5.60 1.26
CA ASN A 6 -24.01 4.24 1.57
C ASN A 6 -22.88 3.25 1.34
N ASP A 7 -22.78 2.25 2.19
CA ASP A 7 -21.81 1.18 2.04
C ASP A 7 -22.13 0.31 0.82
N VAL A 8 -21.11 0.00 0.05
CA VAL A 8 -21.20 -0.80 -1.18
C VAL A 8 -20.03 -1.77 -1.28
N THR A 9 -20.27 -2.88 -1.96
CA THR A 9 -19.25 -3.91 -2.24
C THR A 9 -18.80 -3.94 -3.71
N ASP A 10 -19.49 -3.18 -4.58
CA ASP A 10 -19.11 -3.06 -6.00
C ASP A 10 -17.99 -2.03 -6.19
N ALA A 11 -16.80 -2.50 -6.57
CA ALA A 11 -15.64 -1.62 -6.82
C ALA A 11 -15.88 -0.62 -7.98
N ASN A 12 -16.81 -0.88 -8.91
CA ASN A 12 -17.13 0.05 -9.99
C ASN A 12 -17.75 1.35 -9.51
N ILE A 13 -18.19 1.42 -8.26
CA ILE A 13 -18.73 2.64 -7.67
C ILE A 13 -17.73 3.78 -7.65
N LEU A 14 -16.43 3.48 -7.58
CA LEU A 14 -15.37 4.49 -7.66
C LEU A 14 -15.39 5.30 -8.96
N LYS A 15 -15.86 4.68 -10.06
CA LYS A 15 -16.06 5.35 -11.36
C LYS A 15 -17.33 6.21 -11.40
N LYS A 16 -18.18 6.12 -10.38
CA LYS A 16 -19.47 6.78 -10.29
C LYS A 16 -19.55 7.78 -9.12
N GLY A 17 -18.41 8.31 -8.71
CA GLY A 17 -18.33 9.29 -7.61
C GLY A 17 -18.32 8.69 -6.21
N GLY A 18 -18.15 7.39 -6.08
CA GLY A 18 -17.90 6.74 -4.79
C GLY A 18 -16.49 6.98 -4.29
N ALA A 19 -16.27 6.62 -3.03
CA ALA A 19 -14.97 6.81 -2.36
C ALA A 19 -14.59 5.60 -1.49
N LEU A 20 -13.29 5.42 -1.32
CA LEU A 20 -12.75 4.53 -0.29
C LEU A 20 -12.77 5.24 1.06
N LEU A 21 -13.17 4.51 2.09
CA LEU A 21 -13.11 5.03 3.45
C LEU A 21 -11.68 4.94 4.00
N PRO A 22 -11.26 5.90 4.81
CA PRO A 22 -9.98 5.83 5.50
C PRO A 22 -9.99 4.74 6.57
N LEU A 23 -8.83 4.42 7.13
CA LEU A 23 -8.72 3.55 8.30
C LEU A 23 -9.58 4.10 9.44
N GLY A 24 -10.43 3.24 10.02
CA GLY A 24 -11.46 3.64 10.98
C GLY A 24 -12.81 4.00 10.35
N SER A 25 -12.97 3.74 9.05
CA SER A 25 -14.19 3.87 8.23
C SER A 25 -14.93 5.20 8.38
N ASP A 26 -15.84 5.35 9.34
CA ASP A 26 -16.66 6.53 9.58
C ASP A 26 -16.17 7.36 10.79
N ARG A 27 -16.89 8.45 11.07
CA ARG A 27 -16.56 9.36 12.16
C ARG A 27 -16.63 8.71 13.53
N GLU A 28 -17.61 7.84 13.76
CA GLU A 28 -17.83 7.17 15.03
C GLU A 28 -16.73 6.16 15.33
N HIS A 29 -16.20 5.51 14.29
CA HIS A 29 -15.11 4.54 14.38
C HIS A 29 -13.70 5.16 14.26
N GLY A 30 -13.61 6.48 14.21
CA GLY A 30 -12.32 7.19 14.27
C GLY A 30 -11.65 7.44 12.92
N SER A 31 -12.42 7.58 11.84
CA SER A 31 -11.93 7.88 10.49
C SER A 31 -10.97 9.07 10.39
N HIS A 32 -11.12 10.06 11.29
CA HIS A 32 -10.22 11.21 11.35
C HIS A 32 -8.74 10.80 11.60
N LYS A 33 -8.50 9.70 12.33
CA LYS A 33 -7.15 9.17 12.56
C LYS A 33 -6.58 8.56 11.28
N GLY A 34 -7.39 7.77 10.57
CA GLY A 34 -6.98 7.21 9.26
C GLY A 34 -6.81 8.28 8.21
N TYR A 35 -7.66 9.30 8.19
CA TYR A 35 -7.51 10.47 7.34
C TYR A 35 -6.19 11.23 7.63
N ALA A 36 -5.85 11.42 8.91
CA ALA A 36 -4.57 12.03 9.31
C ALA A 36 -3.36 11.22 8.84
N LEU A 37 -3.41 9.89 8.94
CA LEU A 37 -2.35 9.02 8.41
C LEU A 37 -2.21 9.16 6.89
N GLY A 38 -3.33 9.16 6.15
CA GLY A 38 -3.33 9.41 4.71
C GLY A 38 -2.79 10.79 4.36
N SER A 39 -3.14 11.82 5.14
CA SER A 39 -2.63 13.17 4.95
C SER A 39 -1.11 13.27 5.16
N ILE A 40 -0.55 12.54 6.12
CA ILE A 40 0.91 12.46 6.30
C ILE A 40 1.56 11.88 5.05
N VAL A 41 1.00 10.81 4.50
CA VAL A 41 1.52 10.20 3.26
C VAL A 41 1.49 11.22 2.12
N ASP A 42 0.38 11.90 1.91
CA ASP A 42 0.23 12.91 0.85
C ASP A 42 1.18 14.10 1.04
N ILE A 43 1.27 14.65 2.25
CA ILE A 43 2.16 15.79 2.56
C ILE A 43 3.64 15.43 2.33
N PHE A 44 4.10 14.29 2.86
CA PHE A 44 5.50 13.92 2.74
C PHE A 44 5.87 13.47 1.32
N SER A 45 5.03 12.67 0.66
CA SER A 45 5.34 12.16 -0.67
C SER A 45 5.10 13.17 -1.77
N ALA A 46 4.08 14.03 -1.67
CA ALA A 46 3.69 14.93 -2.74
C ALA A 46 3.95 16.41 -2.42
N VAL A 47 3.35 16.97 -1.36
CA VAL A 47 3.52 18.40 -1.06
C VAL A 47 4.99 18.76 -0.83
N LEU A 48 5.70 17.95 -0.04
CA LEU A 48 7.11 18.17 0.30
C LEU A 48 8.05 18.00 -0.91
N SER A 49 7.74 17.06 -1.81
CA SER A 49 8.57 16.76 -3.00
C SER A 49 8.24 17.65 -4.22
N GLY A 50 7.12 18.39 -4.19
CA GLY A 50 6.60 19.15 -5.33
C GLY A 50 5.76 18.32 -6.30
N GLY A 51 5.42 17.07 -5.95
CA GLY A 51 4.48 16.24 -6.71
C GLY A 51 3.04 16.72 -6.63
N SER A 52 2.17 16.24 -7.50
CA SER A 52 0.74 16.51 -7.43
C SER A 52 0.12 15.86 -6.18
N TYR A 53 -0.70 16.61 -5.45
CA TYR A 53 -1.20 16.24 -4.12
C TYR A 53 -2.71 16.32 -4.01
N GLY A 54 -3.27 15.67 -3.00
CA GLY A 54 -4.70 15.68 -2.70
C GLY A 54 -5.54 15.23 -3.90
N PRO A 55 -6.63 15.95 -4.25
CA PRO A 55 -7.49 15.57 -5.37
C PRO A 55 -6.84 15.72 -6.75
N TRP A 56 -5.68 16.32 -6.83
CA TRP A 56 -4.90 16.48 -8.07
C TRP A 56 -3.84 15.41 -8.28
N ALA A 57 -3.64 14.52 -7.33
CA ALA A 57 -2.77 13.36 -7.54
C ALA A 57 -3.34 12.52 -8.69
N PRO A 58 -2.51 12.11 -9.66
CA PRO A 58 -2.97 11.28 -10.76
C PRO A 58 -3.62 10.01 -10.23
N PRO A 59 -4.86 9.69 -10.62
CA PRO A 59 -5.60 8.58 -10.03
C PRO A 59 -4.97 7.22 -10.33
N PHE A 60 -4.41 7.07 -11.55
CA PHE A 60 -3.69 5.85 -11.95
C PHE A 60 -2.77 6.14 -13.15
N PRO A 61 -1.62 5.44 -13.24
CA PRO A 61 -0.74 5.52 -14.43
C PRO A 61 -1.46 5.15 -15.75
N ALA A 62 -2.57 4.41 -15.67
CA ALA A 62 -3.37 4.02 -16.84
C ALA A 62 -4.12 5.19 -17.49
N TYR A 63 -4.24 6.33 -16.83
CA TYR A 63 -4.90 7.53 -17.38
C TYR A 63 -3.86 8.53 -17.92
N ILE A 64 -3.04 8.07 -18.84
CA ILE A 64 -2.11 8.92 -19.58
C ILE A 64 -2.80 9.42 -20.87
N PRO A 65 -2.70 10.71 -21.25
CA PRO A 65 -1.87 11.75 -20.65
C PRO A 65 -2.45 12.29 -19.34
N LEU A 66 -1.57 12.66 -18.41
CA LEU A 66 -1.96 13.32 -17.17
C LEU A 66 -2.60 14.68 -17.44
N PRO A 67 -3.62 15.09 -16.64
CA PRO A 67 -4.20 16.42 -16.75
C PRO A 67 -3.12 17.50 -16.62
N GLN A 68 -3.20 18.52 -17.47
CA GLN A 68 -2.26 19.64 -17.43
C GLN A 68 -2.76 20.73 -16.48
N ASN A 69 -1.84 21.59 -16.03
CA ASN A 69 -2.13 22.72 -15.13
C ASN A 69 -2.68 22.32 -13.76
N MET A 70 -2.27 21.15 -13.27
CA MET A 70 -2.57 20.70 -11.91
C MET A 70 -1.54 21.23 -10.92
N PRO A 71 -1.89 21.44 -9.63
CA PRO A 71 -0.91 21.73 -8.60
C PRO A 71 0.10 20.59 -8.47
N GLY A 72 1.39 20.93 -8.40
CA GLY A 72 2.48 19.97 -8.38
C GLY A 72 2.77 19.34 -9.75
N GLU A 73 3.78 18.49 -9.81
CA GLU A 73 4.21 17.84 -11.06
C GLU A 73 4.43 16.34 -10.83
N GLY A 74 3.63 15.51 -11.50
CA GLY A 74 3.73 14.06 -11.48
C GLY A 74 3.47 13.44 -10.10
N LEU A 75 4.17 12.35 -9.79
CA LEU A 75 4.09 11.62 -8.52
C LEU A 75 5.34 11.87 -7.69
N GLY A 76 5.13 12.17 -6.41
CA GLY A 76 6.19 12.34 -5.44
C GLY A 76 6.43 11.08 -4.59
N HIS A 77 7.63 10.98 -4.02
CA HIS A 77 8.02 9.91 -3.11
C HIS A 77 8.75 10.49 -1.91
N PHE A 78 8.59 9.83 -0.78
CA PHE A 78 9.35 10.12 0.44
C PHE A 78 10.05 8.86 0.93
N PHE A 79 11.35 8.99 1.19
CA PHE A 79 12.18 7.93 1.75
C PHE A 79 12.89 8.46 2.99
N GLY A 80 12.98 7.62 4.02
CA GLY A 80 13.64 7.99 5.26
C GLY A 80 14.36 6.81 5.91
N ALA A 81 15.44 7.11 6.62
CA ALA A 81 16.16 6.17 7.44
C ALA A 81 16.56 6.81 8.75
N MET A 82 16.45 6.07 9.83
CA MET A 82 16.85 6.51 11.18
C MET A 82 17.96 5.63 11.71
N ARG A 83 19.02 6.28 12.20
CA ARG A 83 20.10 5.59 12.93
C ARG A 83 19.60 5.17 14.30
N ILE A 84 19.55 3.88 14.55
CA ILE A 84 19.11 3.34 15.84
C ILE A 84 20.06 3.73 16.96
N ASP A 85 21.36 3.71 16.71
CA ASP A 85 22.40 4.03 17.68
C ASP A 85 22.44 5.53 18.07
N ALA A 86 21.72 6.39 17.36
CA ALA A 86 21.49 7.77 17.79
C ALA A 86 20.48 7.89 18.95
N PHE A 87 19.68 6.86 19.21
CA PHE A 87 18.64 6.84 20.25
C PHE A 87 19.03 5.94 21.42
N ARG A 88 19.64 4.78 21.14
CA ARG A 88 20.03 3.80 22.14
C ARG A 88 21.03 2.79 21.55
N PRO A 89 21.74 1.99 22.36
CA PRO A 89 22.62 0.95 21.87
C PRO A 89 21.87 0.00 20.91
N ALA A 90 22.46 -0.25 19.73
CA ALA A 90 21.81 -1.05 18.69
C ALA A 90 21.50 -2.49 19.16
N GLN A 91 22.35 -3.07 20.01
CA GLN A 91 22.12 -4.42 20.55
C GLN A 91 20.89 -4.48 21.44
N ASP A 92 20.67 -3.48 22.29
CA ASP A 92 19.49 -3.39 23.16
C ASP A 92 18.21 -3.26 22.32
N PHE A 93 18.27 -2.46 21.25
CA PHE A 93 17.16 -2.34 20.31
C PHE A 93 16.84 -3.69 19.65
N LYS A 94 17.84 -4.42 19.14
CA LYS A 94 17.66 -5.72 18.51
C LYS A 94 17.04 -6.71 19.49
N SER A 95 17.55 -6.82 20.70
CA SER A 95 16.99 -7.70 21.74
C SER A 95 15.53 -7.37 22.06
N ASN A 96 15.18 -6.09 22.14
CA ASN A 96 13.80 -5.68 22.35
C ASN A 96 12.90 -5.98 21.15
N MET A 97 13.42 -5.83 19.94
CA MET A 97 12.67 -6.22 18.72
C MET A 97 12.44 -7.72 18.67
N ASP A 98 13.42 -8.55 19.00
CA ASP A 98 13.25 -10.01 19.05
C ASP A 98 12.19 -10.41 20.09
N ASN A 99 12.20 -9.77 21.28
CA ASN A 99 11.17 -9.98 22.29
C ASN A 99 9.78 -9.54 21.80
N TRP A 100 9.68 -8.40 21.14
CA TRP A 100 8.44 -7.88 20.58
C TRP A 100 7.89 -8.85 19.52
N ILE A 101 8.71 -9.25 18.56
CA ILE A 101 8.34 -10.19 17.49
C ILE A 101 7.86 -11.51 18.07
N THR A 102 8.62 -12.09 19.01
CA THR A 102 8.29 -13.35 19.66
C THR A 102 6.97 -13.26 20.42
N ARG A 103 6.76 -12.17 21.15
CA ARG A 103 5.54 -11.93 21.92
C ARG A 103 4.30 -11.90 21.03
N PHE A 104 4.33 -11.18 19.93
CA PHE A 104 3.18 -11.05 19.04
C PHE A 104 2.92 -12.32 18.23
N ARG A 105 3.95 -12.97 17.69
CA ARG A 105 3.78 -14.25 16.97
C ARG A 105 3.23 -15.36 17.83
N ASN A 106 3.52 -15.35 19.13
CA ASN A 106 3.03 -16.33 20.11
C ASN A 106 1.72 -15.91 20.79
N ALA A 107 1.07 -14.84 20.33
CA ALA A 107 -0.25 -14.47 20.83
C ALA A 107 -1.30 -15.51 20.40
N THR A 108 -2.32 -15.72 21.24
CA THR A 108 -3.41 -16.65 20.93
C THR A 108 -4.25 -16.09 19.78
N PRO A 109 -4.35 -16.77 18.63
CA PRO A 109 -5.20 -16.34 17.54
C PRO A 109 -6.68 -16.53 17.87
N ILE A 110 -7.54 -15.73 17.25
CA ILE A 110 -9.00 -15.88 17.35
C ILE A 110 -9.44 -17.22 16.74
N ASP A 111 -8.91 -17.54 15.57
CA ASP A 111 -9.11 -18.85 14.93
C ASP A 111 -7.85 -19.72 15.16
N PRO A 112 -7.98 -20.83 15.91
CA PRO A 112 -6.84 -21.70 16.20
C PRO A 112 -6.19 -22.34 14.98
N ALA A 113 -6.87 -22.37 13.83
CA ALA A 113 -6.31 -22.85 12.57
C ALA A 113 -5.38 -21.84 11.88
N GLN A 114 -5.36 -20.60 12.36
CA GLN A 114 -4.54 -19.53 11.82
C GLN A 114 -3.43 -19.15 12.81
N LYS A 115 -2.33 -18.61 12.28
CA LYS A 115 -1.28 -18.05 13.11
C LYS A 115 -1.39 -16.52 13.16
N VAL A 116 -0.93 -15.94 14.25
CA VAL A 116 -0.80 -14.48 14.34
C VAL A 116 0.40 -14.05 13.51
N LEU A 117 0.16 -13.12 12.60
CA LEU A 117 1.18 -12.54 11.72
C LEU A 117 1.51 -11.11 12.16
N ILE A 118 2.74 -10.73 12.01
CA ILE A 118 3.18 -9.34 12.13
C ILE A 118 3.53 -8.79 10.74
N PRO A 119 3.55 -7.46 10.54
CA PRO A 119 3.93 -6.87 9.26
C PRO A 119 5.27 -7.39 8.77
N GLY A 120 5.31 -7.84 7.52
CA GLY A 120 6.46 -8.47 6.88
C GLY A 120 6.46 -10.00 6.89
N ASP A 121 5.65 -10.67 7.72
CA ASP A 121 5.56 -12.14 7.71
C ASP A 121 4.94 -12.68 6.42
N PRO A 122 3.80 -12.15 5.92
CA PRO A 122 3.22 -12.61 4.66
C PRO A 122 4.17 -12.44 3.46
N GLU A 123 4.90 -11.32 3.43
CA GLU A 123 5.85 -11.03 2.36
C GLU A 123 7.03 -12.01 2.38
N ARG A 124 7.55 -12.33 3.56
CA ARG A 124 8.65 -13.29 3.72
C ARG A 124 8.23 -14.69 3.33
N GLU A 125 7.06 -15.14 3.79
CA GLU A 125 6.50 -16.45 3.42
C GLU A 125 6.24 -16.55 1.90
N ALA A 126 5.67 -15.48 1.31
CA ALA A 126 5.48 -15.42 -0.12
C ALA A 126 6.81 -15.44 -0.89
N GLN A 127 7.82 -14.76 -0.40
CA GLN A 127 9.16 -14.78 -1.00
C GLN A 127 9.75 -16.19 -0.98
N GLU A 128 9.75 -16.85 0.19
CA GLU A 128 10.28 -18.21 0.34
C GLU A 128 9.55 -19.20 -0.58
N ALA A 129 8.23 -19.14 -0.64
CA ALA A 129 7.43 -20.00 -1.51
C ALA A 129 7.72 -19.72 -3.01
N ARG A 130 7.76 -18.44 -3.40
CA ARG A 130 7.96 -18.03 -4.80
C ARG A 130 9.38 -18.27 -5.31
N MET A 131 10.36 -18.29 -4.42
CA MET A 131 11.72 -18.72 -4.79
C MET A 131 11.77 -20.20 -5.24
N GLN A 132 10.81 -21.03 -4.80
CA GLN A 132 10.71 -22.44 -5.18
C GLN A 132 9.76 -22.65 -6.36
N THR A 133 8.63 -21.94 -6.38
CA THR A 133 7.53 -22.20 -7.33
C THR A 133 7.46 -21.21 -8.48
N GLY A 134 8.20 -20.11 -8.42
CA GLY A 134 8.05 -18.96 -9.31
C GLY A 134 6.94 -17.99 -8.84
N ILE A 135 6.86 -16.85 -9.50
CA ILE A 135 5.86 -15.82 -9.21
C ILE A 135 4.58 -16.12 -9.99
N PRO A 136 3.43 -16.33 -9.32
CA PRO A 136 2.17 -16.53 -10.01
C PRO A 136 1.71 -15.22 -10.67
N ILE A 137 1.47 -15.28 -11.99
CA ILE A 137 0.94 -14.15 -12.76
C ILE A 137 -0.47 -14.54 -13.23
N VAL A 138 -1.43 -13.65 -13.01
CA VAL A 138 -2.82 -13.87 -13.44
C VAL A 138 -2.93 -13.82 -14.96
N GLU A 139 -3.79 -14.65 -15.55
CA GLU A 139 -3.93 -14.82 -17.00
C GLU A 139 -4.13 -13.52 -17.78
N PRO A 140 -4.98 -12.55 -17.36
CA PRO A 140 -5.10 -11.28 -18.07
C PRO A 140 -3.76 -10.54 -18.24
N VAL A 141 -2.91 -10.54 -17.20
CA VAL A 141 -1.58 -9.90 -17.26
C VAL A 141 -0.65 -10.66 -18.22
N VAL A 142 -0.74 -11.98 -18.26
CA VAL A 142 0.03 -12.80 -19.21
C VAL A 142 -0.35 -12.47 -20.65
N LEU A 143 -1.65 -12.29 -20.92
CA LEU A 143 -2.14 -11.92 -22.25
C LEU A 143 -1.65 -10.52 -22.67
N ASP A 144 -1.73 -9.54 -21.75
CA ASP A 144 -1.22 -8.19 -22.00
C ASP A 144 0.28 -8.19 -22.27
N LEU A 145 1.04 -8.95 -21.49
CA LEU A 145 2.50 -9.09 -21.69
C LEU A 145 2.83 -9.72 -23.04
N LYS A 146 2.09 -10.73 -23.47
CA LYS A 146 2.24 -11.33 -24.81
C LYS A 146 1.96 -10.33 -25.91
N GLU A 147 0.89 -9.53 -25.78
CA GLU A 147 0.56 -8.50 -26.77
C GLU A 147 1.66 -7.43 -26.86
N VAL A 148 2.13 -6.94 -25.71
CA VAL A 148 3.23 -5.96 -25.67
C VAL A 148 4.52 -6.57 -26.22
N GLY A 149 4.86 -7.79 -25.82
CA GLY A 149 6.06 -8.51 -26.29
C GLY A 149 6.06 -8.68 -27.82
N ALA A 150 4.93 -9.04 -28.39
CA ALA A 150 4.80 -9.21 -29.85
C ALA A 150 5.16 -7.93 -30.62
N ARG A 151 4.85 -6.74 -30.09
CA ARG A 151 5.20 -5.45 -30.71
C ARG A 151 6.72 -5.23 -30.81
N PHE A 152 7.49 -5.91 -29.97
CA PHE A 152 8.95 -5.84 -29.92
C PHE A 152 9.64 -7.12 -30.41
N GLY A 153 8.89 -8.06 -30.99
CA GLY A 153 9.42 -9.35 -31.44
C GLY A 153 9.86 -10.29 -30.32
N ILE A 154 9.38 -10.07 -29.10
CA ILE A 154 9.65 -10.91 -27.92
C ILE A 154 8.51 -11.94 -27.79
N GLN A 155 8.88 -13.21 -27.74
CA GLN A 155 7.93 -14.31 -27.44
C GLN A 155 8.00 -14.65 -25.96
N LEU A 156 6.85 -14.65 -25.28
CA LEU A 156 6.66 -15.04 -23.88
C LEU A 156 5.99 -16.41 -23.79
#